data_f8013a290085dde70bd1d2ba4a162151
#
_entry.id   f8013a290085dde70bd1d2ba4a162151
#
_cell.length_a   1.000
_cell.length_b   1.000
_cell.length_c   1.000
_cell.angle_alpha   90.00
_cell.angle_beta   90.00
_cell.angle_gamma   90.00
#
_symmetry.space_group_name_H-M   'P 1'
#
loop_
_entity.id
_entity.type
_entity.pdbx_description
1 polymer ?
#
loop_
_entity_poly.entity_id
_entity_poly.type
_entity_poly.pdbx_seq_one_letter_code
_entity_poly.pdbx_strand_id
1 'polypeptide(L)'
;MDLLEEYRRATMFFESGDPLEAARLLEPIVEAEPQNAAVRQLLARAYFQSAQLAGAETQLRALIERDPSDHYAHHVLGRTLERSGRFAEALPHLRLAAAMKQHEDYERALERVQVWIGRSGEQAPTE
;
A
#
# COMPACT_ATOMS: atom_id res chain seq x y z
N MET A 1 7.21 -27.37 1.46
CA MET A 1 6.99 -26.19 2.33
C MET A 1 5.53 -26.12 2.71
N ASP A 2 5.23 -25.98 3.98
CA ASP A 2 3.87 -25.76 4.45
C ASP A 2 3.56 -24.27 4.37
N LEU A 3 2.76 -23.88 3.40
CA LEU A 3 2.46 -22.47 3.13
C LEU A 3 1.72 -21.80 4.28
N LEU A 4 0.82 -22.54 4.94
CA LEU A 4 0.09 -21.99 6.09
C LEU A 4 1.03 -21.69 7.26
N GLU A 5 1.94 -22.59 7.53
CA GLU A 5 2.91 -22.42 8.61
C GLU A 5 3.86 -21.24 8.30
N GLU A 6 4.32 -21.15 7.07
CA GLU A 6 5.15 -20.02 6.64
C GLU A 6 4.41 -18.70 6.71
N TYR A 7 3.11 -18.68 6.35
CA TYR A 7 2.28 -17.50 6.48
C TYR A 7 2.15 -17.08 7.96
N ARG A 8 1.94 -18.03 8.84
CA ARG A 8 1.86 -17.75 10.28
C ARG A 8 3.16 -17.17 10.83
N ARG A 9 4.28 -17.69 10.39
CA ARG A 9 5.60 -17.18 10.77
C ARG A 9 5.77 -15.74 10.27
N ALA A 10 5.41 -15.50 9.02
CA ALA A 10 5.48 -14.15 8.44
C ALA A 10 4.62 -13.16 9.22
N THR A 11 3.39 -13.57 9.57
CA THR A 11 2.49 -12.74 10.37
C THR A 11 3.11 -12.39 11.71
N MET A 12 3.72 -13.38 12.36
CA MET A 12 4.38 -13.17 13.65
C MET A 12 5.51 -12.15 13.54
N PHE A 13 6.35 -12.27 12.52
CA PHE A 13 7.44 -11.31 12.31
C PHE A 13 6.88 -9.91 12.03
N PHE A 14 5.83 -9.83 11.21
CA PHE A 14 5.22 -8.54 10.91
C PHE A 14 4.68 -7.88 12.19
N GLU A 15 3.97 -8.63 13.00
CA GLU A 15 3.38 -8.11 14.23
C GLU A 15 4.42 -7.74 15.28
N SER A 16 5.57 -8.42 15.28
CA SER A 16 6.65 -8.12 16.20
C SER A 16 7.57 -7.00 15.73
N GLY A 17 7.25 -6.36 14.61
CA GLY A 17 8.00 -5.21 14.12
C GLY A 17 9.18 -5.54 13.22
N ASP A 18 9.16 -6.72 12.60
CA ASP A 18 10.19 -7.12 11.63
C ASP A 18 9.58 -7.31 10.23
N PRO A 19 9.24 -6.21 9.55
CA PRO A 19 8.62 -6.30 8.23
C PRO A 19 9.56 -6.81 7.14
N LEU A 20 10.87 -6.65 7.30
CA LEU A 20 11.84 -7.19 6.33
C LEU A 20 11.79 -8.70 6.30
N GLU A 21 11.82 -9.34 7.47
CA GLU A 21 11.76 -10.80 7.56
C GLU A 21 10.39 -11.30 7.10
N ALA A 22 9.32 -10.58 7.48
CA ALA A 22 7.98 -10.93 7.02
C ALA A 22 7.92 -10.94 5.50
N ALA A 23 8.44 -9.90 4.85
CA ALA A 23 8.45 -9.82 3.38
C ALA A 23 9.21 -10.98 2.77
N ARG A 24 10.39 -11.30 3.32
CA ARG A 24 11.22 -12.40 2.82
C ARG A 24 10.47 -13.73 2.83
N LEU A 25 9.71 -13.99 3.90
CA LEU A 25 8.92 -15.22 4.03
C LEU A 25 7.69 -15.22 3.12
N LEU A 26 7.10 -14.04 2.86
CA LEU A 26 5.88 -13.93 2.07
C LEU A 26 6.11 -14.02 0.56
N GLU A 27 7.28 -13.61 0.08
CA GLU A 27 7.57 -13.60 -1.36
C GLU A 27 7.34 -14.97 -2.01
N PRO A 28 7.90 -16.08 -1.50
CA PRO A 28 7.63 -17.38 -2.11
C PRO A 28 6.18 -17.83 -1.98
N ILE A 29 5.46 -17.38 -0.95
CA ILE A 29 4.04 -17.72 -0.80
C ILE A 29 3.21 -17.05 -1.89
N VAL A 30 3.49 -15.77 -2.18
CA VAL A 30 2.80 -15.07 -3.28
C VAL A 30 3.10 -15.74 -4.62
N GLU A 31 4.33 -16.19 -4.84
CA GLU A 31 4.66 -16.93 -6.06
C GLU A 31 3.88 -18.24 -6.18
N ALA A 32 3.73 -18.96 -5.07
CA ALA A 32 3.00 -20.23 -5.04
C ALA A 32 1.49 -20.05 -5.13
N GLU A 33 0.97 -18.94 -4.58
CA GLU A 33 -0.45 -18.66 -4.54
C GLU A 33 -0.74 -17.22 -5.00
N PRO A 34 -0.52 -16.91 -6.28
CA PRO A 34 -0.64 -15.52 -6.75
C PRO A 34 -2.05 -14.94 -6.64
N GLN A 35 -3.07 -15.80 -6.50
CA GLN A 35 -4.46 -15.37 -6.36
C GLN A 35 -4.90 -15.17 -4.90
N ASN A 36 -4.02 -15.44 -3.96
CA ASN A 36 -4.35 -15.28 -2.54
C ASN A 36 -4.18 -13.80 -2.13
N ALA A 37 -5.30 -13.09 -2.09
CA ALA A 37 -5.30 -11.66 -1.80
C ALA A 37 -4.77 -11.35 -0.38
N ALA A 38 -5.08 -12.17 0.59
CA ALA A 38 -4.64 -11.95 1.97
C ALA A 38 -3.11 -11.98 2.10
N VAL A 39 -2.48 -12.94 1.43
CA VAL A 39 -1.01 -13.04 1.44
C VAL A 39 -0.39 -11.85 0.74
N ARG A 40 -0.94 -11.47 -0.40
CA ARG A 40 -0.44 -10.34 -1.17
C ARG A 40 -0.61 -9.03 -0.39
N GLN A 41 -1.73 -8.87 0.31
CA GLN A 41 -1.95 -7.69 1.14
C GLN A 41 -0.90 -7.60 2.26
N LEU A 42 -0.63 -8.71 2.93
CA LEU A 42 0.38 -8.71 4.00
C LEU A 42 1.77 -8.39 3.45
N LEU A 43 2.11 -8.94 2.27
CA LEU A 43 3.38 -8.62 1.63
C LEU A 43 3.47 -7.12 1.29
N ALA A 44 2.40 -6.55 0.75
CA ALA A 44 2.37 -5.11 0.44
C ALA A 44 2.61 -4.28 1.70
N ARG A 45 1.97 -4.65 2.80
CA ARG A 45 2.15 -3.95 4.08
C ARG A 45 3.58 -4.09 4.61
N ALA A 46 4.15 -5.28 4.48
CA ALA A 46 5.53 -5.52 4.92
C ALA A 46 6.52 -4.70 4.08
N TYR A 47 6.31 -4.63 2.77
CA TYR A 47 7.11 -3.79 1.90
C TYR A 47 6.97 -2.32 2.23
N PHE A 48 5.74 -1.86 2.49
CA PHE A 48 5.50 -0.47 2.85
C PHE A 48 6.24 -0.11 4.14
N GLN A 49 6.11 -0.94 5.17
CA GLN A 49 6.74 -0.67 6.47
C GLN A 49 8.25 -0.77 6.45
N SER A 50 8.81 -1.56 5.54
CA SER A 50 10.26 -1.67 5.38
C SER A 50 10.81 -0.71 4.32
N ALA A 51 9.99 0.22 3.86
CA ALA A 51 10.36 1.23 2.85
C ALA A 51 10.75 0.64 1.49
N GLN A 52 10.31 -0.56 1.19
CA GLN A 52 10.47 -1.16 -0.14
C GLN A 52 9.29 -0.74 -1.01
N LEU A 53 9.27 0.55 -1.37
CA LEU A 53 8.09 1.18 -1.96
C LEU A 53 7.73 0.66 -3.34
N ALA A 54 8.72 0.33 -4.17
CA ALA A 54 8.46 -0.24 -5.49
C ALA A 54 7.78 -1.62 -5.38
N GLY A 55 8.22 -2.44 -4.43
CA GLY A 55 7.59 -3.73 -4.15
C GLY A 55 6.16 -3.58 -3.65
N ALA A 56 5.95 -2.63 -2.74
CA ALA A 56 4.61 -2.34 -2.24
C ALA A 56 3.68 -1.91 -3.38
N GLU A 57 4.13 -1.03 -4.23
CA GLU A 57 3.34 -0.56 -5.37
C GLU A 57 2.92 -1.72 -6.28
N THR A 58 3.83 -2.62 -6.60
CA THR A 58 3.54 -3.78 -7.45
C THR A 58 2.43 -4.64 -6.86
N GLN A 59 2.52 -4.95 -5.57
CA GLN A 59 1.52 -5.79 -4.91
C GLN A 59 0.17 -5.10 -4.81
N LEU A 60 0.16 -3.81 -4.49
CA LEU A 60 -1.08 -3.05 -4.35
C LEU A 60 -1.81 -2.87 -5.68
N ARG A 61 -1.08 -2.64 -6.76
CA ARG A 61 -1.71 -2.55 -8.09
C ARG A 61 -2.32 -3.88 -8.51
N ALA A 62 -1.69 -5.00 -8.17
CA ALA A 62 -2.26 -6.32 -8.43
C ALA A 62 -3.55 -6.55 -7.66
N LEU A 63 -3.61 -6.09 -6.40
CA LEU A 63 -4.84 -6.18 -5.60
C LEU A 63 -5.97 -5.35 -6.20
N ILE A 64 -5.67 -4.13 -6.63
CA ILE A 64 -6.65 -3.21 -7.21
C ILE A 64 -7.14 -3.73 -8.57
N GLU A 65 -6.27 -4.31 -9.37
CA GLU A 65 -6.66 -4.90 -10.65
C GLU A 65 -7.70 -5.99 -10.47
N ARG A 66 -7.56 -6.81 -9.41
CA ARG A 66 -8.53 -7.86 -9.11
C ARG A 66 -9.80 -7.35 -8.47
N ASP A 67 -9.68 -6.34 -7.61
CA ASP A 67 -10.81 -5.76 -6.91
C ASP A 67 -10.65 -4.23 -6.85
N PRO A 68 -11.17 -3.52 -7.86
CA PRO A 68 -11.07 -2.05 -7.88
C PRO A 68 -11.76 -1.35 -6.71
N SER A 69 -12.60 -2.06 -5.95
CA SER A 69 -13.28 -1.51 -4.78
C SER A 69 -12.54 -1.79 -3.47
N ASP A 70 -11.33 -2.30 -3.53
CA ASP A 70 -10.50 -2.53 -2.35
C ASP A 70 -9.98 -1.18 -1.82
N HIS A 71 -10.75 -0.58 -0.92
CA HIS A 71 -10.43 0.75 -0.40
C HIS A 71 -9.12 0.79 0.37
N TYR A 72 -8.81 -0.29 1.10
CA TYR A 72 -7.54 -0.34 1.83
C TYR A 72 -6.35 -0.36 0.88
N ALA A 73 -6.43 -1.13 -0.21
CA ALA A 73 -5.37 -1.16 -1.22
C ALA A 73 -5.17 0.21 -1.86
N HIS A 74 -6.26 0.93 -2.18
CA HIS A 74 -6.17 2.29 -2.69
C HIS A 74 -5.49 3.22 -1.68
N HIS A 75 -5.86 3.11 -0.41
CA HIS A 75 -5.26 3.94 0.63
C HIS A 75 -3.74 3.69 0.74
N VAL A 76 -3.34 2.42 0.83
CA VAL A 76 -1.91 2.10 0.99
C VAL A 76 -1.13 2.44 -0.27
N LEU A 77 -1.73 2.23 -1.46
CA LEU A 77 -1.08 2.66 -2.71
C LEU A 77 -0.89 4.18 -2.73
N GLY A 78 -1.92 4.92 -2.35
CA GLY A 78 -1.81 6.38 -2.27
C GLY A 78 -0.69 6.81 -1.32
N ARG A 79 -0.59 6.18 -0.17
CA ARG A 79 0.49 6.47 0.77
C ARG A 79 1.86 6.06 0.25
N THR A 80 1.93 4.96 -0.49
CA THR A 80 3.18 4.51 -1.12
C THR A 80 3.65 5.52 -2.16
N LEU A 81 2.72 6.01 -2.97
CA LEU A 81 3.01 7.03 -3.98
C LEU A 81 3.41 8.35 -3.34
N GLU A 82 2.73 8.74 -2.27
CA GLU A 82 3.07 9.93 -1.50
C GLU A 82 4.52 9.86 -1.00
N ARG A 83 4.89 8.75 -0.38
CA ARG A 83 6.25 8.55 0.13
C ARG A 83 7.30 8.50 -0.98
N SER A 84 6.88 8.13 -2.19
CA SER A 84 7.73 8.12 -3.38
C SER A 84 7.83 9.50 -4.04
N GLY A 85 7.16 10.52 -3.48
CA GLY A 85 7.14 11.86 -4.05
C GLY A 85 6.20 12.03 -5.24
N ARG A 86 5.36 11.04 -5.51
CA ARG A 86 4.44 11.03 -6.66
C ARG A 86 3.05 11.46 -6.22
N PHE A 87 2.94 12.71 -5.80
CA PHE A 87 1.72 13.24 -5.17
C PHE A 87 0.52 13.30 -6.11
N ALA A 88 0.74 13.69 -7.35
CA ALA A 88 -0.35 13.77 -8.33
C ALA A 88 -0.96 12.39 -8.60
N GLU A 89 -0.14 11.34 -8.62
CA GLU A 89 -0.62 9.98 -8.79
C GLU A 89 -1.26 9.43 -7.53
N ALA A 90 -0.80 9.88 -6.35
CA ALA A 90 -1.36 9.45 -5.07
C ALA A 90 -2.80 9.93 -4.89
N LEU A 91 -3.09 11.15 -5.35
CA LEU A 91 -4.35 11.83 -5.07
C LEU A 91 -5.60 11.04 -5.47
N PRO A 92 -5.73 10.50 -6.70
CA PRO A 92 -6.94 9.77 -7.06
C PRO A 92 -7.15 8.51 -6.21
N HIS A 93 -6.09 7.83 -5.81
CA HIS A 93 -6.22 6.63 -4.96
C HIS A 93 -6.69 7.01 -3.55
N LEU A 94 -6.15 8.09 -3.00
CA LEU A 94 -6.57 8.56 -1.68
C LEU A 94 -8.01 9.06 -1.69
N ARG A 95 -8.44 9.71 -2.78
CA ARG A 95 -9.84 10.12 -2.95
C ARG A 95 -10.79 8.93 -2.99
N LEU A 96 -10.42 7.91 -3.76
CA LEU A 96 -11.24 6.70 -3.87
C LEU A 96 -11.40 6.01 -2.51
N ALA A 97 -10.30 5.84 -1.79
CA ALA A 97 -10.36 5.22 -0.47
C ALA A 97 -11.29 5.98 0.48
N ALA A 98 -11.13 7.30 0.55
CA ALA A 98 -11.95 8.15 1.43
C ALA A 98 -13.42 8.16 1.02
N ALA A 99 -13.70 8.08 -0.28
CA ALA A 99 -15.08 8.03 -0.78
C ALA A 99 -15.74 6.69 -0.52
N MET A 100 -14.98 5.59 -0.56
CA MET A 100 -15.53 4.25 -0.35
C MET A 100 -15.74 3.88 1.09
N LYS A 101 -14.92 4.44 2.01
CA LYS A 101 -14.96 4.07 3.42
C LYS A 101 -14.68 5.30 4.27
N GLN A 102 -15.56 5.58 5.20
CA GLN A 102 -15.32 6.62 6.20
C GLN A 102 -14.30 6.10 7.20
N HIS A 103 -13.09 6.64 7.16
CA HIS A 103 -11.99 6.22 8.01
C HIS A 103 -11.07 7.41 8.24
N GLU A 104 -10.76 7.67 9.49
CA GLU A 104 -9.97 8.84 9.88
C GLU A 104 -8.60 8.89 9.20
N ASP A 105 -7.92 7.75 9.13
CA ASP A 105 -6.60 7.70 8.49
C ASP A 105 -6.68 7.99 6.99
N TYR A 106 -7.78 7.57 6.33
CA TYR A 106 -7.97 7.83 4.90
C TYR A 106 -8.16 9.33 4.66
N GLU A 107 -8.96 9.97 5.50
CA GLU A 107 -9.22 11.40 5.41
C GLU A 107 -7.95 12.22 5.66
N ARG A 108 -7.16 11.83 6.65
CA ARG A 108 -5.90 12.51 6.95
C ARG A 108 -4.90 12.41 5.81
N ALA A 109 -4.77 11.23 5.20
CA ALA A 109 -3.85 11.05 4.08
C ALA A 109 -4.28 11.89 2.88
N LEU A 110 -5.57 11.89 2.58
CA LEU A 110 -6.13 12.70 1.49
C LEU A 110 -5.85 14.18 1.73
N GLU A 111 -6.18 14.68 2.91
CA GLU A 111 -5.99 16.09 3.26
C GLU A 111 -4.52 16.48 3.14
N ARG A 112 -3.62 15.65 3.65
CA ARG A 112 -2.19 15.93 3.61
C ARG A 112 -1.69 16.13 2.17
N VAL A 113 -2.10 15.24 1.27
CA VAL A 113 -1.69 15.31 -0.13
C VAL A 113 -2.35 16.50 -0.85
N GLN A 114 -3.63 16.77 -0.57
CA GLN A 114 -4.32 17.94 -1.12
C GLN A 114 -3.64 19.24 -0.71
N VAL A 115 -3.27 19.37 0.55
CA VAL A 115 -2.56 20.55 1.05
C VAL A 115 -1.21 20.70 0.36
N TRP A 116 -0.47 19.61 0.23
CA TRP A 116 0.83 19.64 -0.43
C TRP A 116 0.72 20.07 -1.89
N ILE A 117 -0.24 19.50 -2.64
CA ILE A 117 -0.47 19.84 -4.05
C ILE A 117 -0.89 21.31 -4.18
N GLY A 118 -1.76 21.79 -3.28
CA GLY A 118 -2.19 23.17 -3.28
C GLY A 118 -1.03 24.14 -3.12
N ARG A 119 -0.13 23.86 -2.20
CA ARG A 119 1.07 24.68 -1.99
C ARG A 119 2.01 24.64 -3.18
N SER A 120 2.24 23.45 -3.72
CA SER A 120 3.11 23.29 -4.88
C SER A 120 2.52 23.98 -6.11
N GLY A 121 1.20 23.89 -6.28
CA GLY A 121 0.49 24.55 -7.37
C GLY A 121 0.59 26.07 -7.29
N GLU A 122 0.56 26.64 -6.10
CA GLU A 122 0.71 28.08 -5.89
C GLU A 122 2.12 28.56 -6.19
N GLN A 123 3.11 27.72 -6.01
CA GLN A 123 4.52 28.04 -6.20
C GLN A 123 5.04 27.65 -7.58
N ALA A 124 4.35 26.73 -8.25
CA ALA A 124 4.76 26.25 -9.55
C ALA A 124 4.52 27.33 -10.61
N PRO A 125 5.44 27.45 -11.60
CA PRO A 125 5.17 28.33 -12.72
C PRO A 125 3.94 27.86 -13.47
N THR A 126 3.03 28.80 -13.72
CA THR A 126 1.85 28.52 -14.54
C THR A 126 2.26 28.55 -16.02
N GLU A 127 1.93 27.50 -16.70
CA GLU A 127 2.17 27.43 -18.14
C GLU A 127 0.97 27.94 -18.91
#